data_3adfb2bd109da41123edd5646e68ef96
#
_entry.id   3adfb2bd109da41123edd5646e68ef96
#
_cell.length_a   1.000
_cell.length_b   1.000
_cell.length_c   1.000
_cell.angle_alpha   90.00
_cell.angle_beta   90.00
_cell.angle_gamma   90.00
#
_symmetry.space_group_name_H-M   'P 1'
#
loop_
_entity.id
_entity.type
_entity.pdbx_description
1 polymer ?
#
loop_
_entity_poly.entity_id
_entity_poly.type
_entity_poly.pdbx_seq_one_letter_code
_entity_poly.pdbx_strand_id
1 'polypeptide(L)'
;MDKNKLKEEWLKEEKMAHIHGWDFSHIYGRYSEEENLPWDFRTVINKYLKNNMKLLDMETGGGEFLLSLNHPKHSTSAIEGYQPNVELCKKVLLPLGIDFKEADGDEKLPFENEYFDIITNRHGAYNVTELKRVLKKDGIFITQQVGAENDRELVEMLLPKYKDLPYAEHYLNIKQQEISEQGFEILESGETFQPIKFFDTGALVWFAKIIEWEFPNFSVESHLDNLYKVQEIIESNGAVEGRIHRFYIVGKKI
;
A
#
# COMPACT_ATOMS: atom_id res chain seq x y z
N MET A 1 24.58 27.30 -2.23
CA MET A 1 24.12 26.23 -1.31
C MET A 1 24.99 26.18 -0.06
N ASP A 2 24.44 26.40 1.14
CA ASP A 2 25.15 26.19 2.42
C ASP A 2 24.97 24.73 2.87
N LYS A 3 25.99 23.91 2.63
CA LYS A 3 25.96 22.46 2.88
C LYS A 3 25.72 22.10 4.35
N ASN A 4 26.27 22.90 5.29
CA ASN A 4 26.11 22.62 6.71
C ASN A 4 24.67 22.87 7.15
N LYS A 5 24.08 23.96 6.71
CA LYS A 5 22.69 24.29 7.00
C LYS A 5 21.74 23.23 6.43
N LEU A 6 21.92 22.80 5.20
CA LEU A 6 21.12 21.73 4.58
C LEU A 6 21.23 20.41 5.36
N LYS A 7 22.44 20.00 5.74
CA LYS A 7 22.62 18.80 6.57
C LYS A 7 21.85 18.89 7.89
N GLU A 8 21.89 20.03 8.58
CA GLU A 8 21.16 20.21 9.83
C GLU A 8 19.65 20.16 9.62
N GLU A 9 19.12 20.71 8.53
CA GLU A 9 17.72 20.64 8.16
C GLU A 9 17.29 19.20 7.89
N TRP A 10 18.05 18.45 7.10
CA TRP A 10 17.76 17.04 6.79
C TRP A 10 17.83 16.13 8.01
N LEU A 11 18.78 16.34 8.94
CA LEU A 11 18.84 15.61 10.21
C LEU A 11 17.61 15.89 11.10
N LYS A 12 17.02 17.08 11.04
CA LYS A 12 15.75 17.38 11.72
C LYS A 12 14.60 16.60 11.09
N GLU A 13 14.50 16.57 9.75
CA GLU A 13 13.49 15.80 9.05
C GLU A 13 13.59 14.28 9.35
N GLU A 14 14.81 13.74 9.32
CA GLU A 14 15.06 12.34 9.70
C GLU A 14 14.60 12.04 11.14
N LYS A 15 14.90 12.93 12.08
CA LYS A 15 14.49 12.77 13.47
C LYS A 15 12.99 12.89 13.66
N MET A 16 12.30 13.70 12.84
CA MET A 16 10.86 13.91 12.92
C MET A 16 10.05 12.86 12.14
N ALA A 17 10.73 11.98 11.41
CA ALA A 17 10.09 10.94 10.61
C ALA A 17 9.45 9.86 11.48
N HIS A 18 8.23 10.10 11.90
CA HIS A 18 7.35 9.16 12.60
C HIS A 18 5.98 9.19 11.91
N ILE A 19 5.44 8.02 11.60
CA ILE A 19 4.12 7.89 10.99
C ILE A 19 3.10 7.36 12.00
N HIS A 20 1.89 7.91 11.95
CA HIS A 20 0.72 7.37 12.61
C HIS A 20 -0.32 7.01 11.54
N GLY A 21 -0.54 5.72 11.32
CA GLY A 21 -1.27 5.27 10.13
C GLY A 21 -0.50 5.62 8.85
N TRP A 22 -1.21 5.96 7.78
CA TRP A 22 -0.65 6.45 6.51
C TRP A 22 -0.81 7.96 6.36
N ASP A 23 -0.41 8.73 7.40
CA ASP A 23 -0.51 10.19 7.41
C ASP A 23 0.78 10.84 6.90
N PHE A 24 0.76 11.35 5.69
CA PHE A 24 1.84 12.09 5.03
C PHE A 24 1.67 13.62 5.12
N SER A 25 0.79 14.11 6.01
CA SER A 25 0.51 15.55 6.16
C SER A 25 1.74 16.39 6.48
N HIS A 26 2.76 15.82 7.14
CA HIS A 26 4.03 16.50 7.44
C HIS A 26 4.73 17.05 6.19
N ILE A 27 4.63 16.34 5.07
CA ILE A 27 5.24 16.76 3.80
C ILE A 27 4.22 17.33 2.80
N TYR A 28 3.00 17.64 3.23
CA TYR A 28 1.97 18.21 2.37
C TYR A 28 2.46 19.49 1.68
N GLY A 29 2.25 19.58 0.37
CA GLY A 29 2.71 20.67 -0.48
C GLY A 29 4.22 20.66 -0.79
N ARG A 30 5.00 19.72 -0.22
CA ARG A 30 6.43 19.54 -0.44
C ARG A 30 6.72 18.33 -1.35
N TYR A 31 5.70 17.56 -1.66
CA TYR A 31 5.71 16.47 -2.64
C TYR A 31 4.38 16.47 -3.43
N SER A 32 4.36 15.77 -4.54
CA SER A 32 3.13 15.39 -5.23
C SER A 32 3.23 13.96 -5.69
N GLU A 33 2.17 13.21 -5.49
CA GLU A 33 1.97 11.88 -6.04
C GLU A 33 0.76 11.97 -6.97
N GLU A 34 0.76 11.25 -8.10
CA GLU A 34 -0.41 11.20 -8.96
C GLU A 34 -1.54 10.48 -8.23
N GLU A 35 -2.51 11.24 -7.73
CA GLU A 35 -3.66 10.71 -6.98
C GLU A 35 -4.66 9.99 -7.90
N ASN A 36 -4.64 10.29 -9.20
CA ASN A 36 -5.57 9.76 -10.17
C ASN A 36 -4.96 8.55 -10.89
N LEU A 37 -5.01 7.38 -10.27
CA LEU A 37 -4.75 6.13 -10.98
C LEU A 37 -5.71 5.99 -12.18
N PRO A 38 -5.35 5.26 -13.25
CA PRO A 38 -6.24 5.00 -14.38
C PRO A 38 -7.54 4.26 -13.99
N TRP A 39 -7.68 3.87 -12.74
CA TRP A 39 -8.87 3.29 -12.13
C TRP A 39 -9.13 3.91 -10.76
N ASP A 40 -10.38 3.90 -10.36
CA ASP A 40 -10.79 4.13 -8.97
C ASP A 40 -11.13 2.78 -8.33
N PHE A 41 -10.38 2.40 -7.29
CA PHE A 41 -10.48 1.08 -6.66
C PHE A 41 -11.86 0.82 -6.04
N ARG A 42 -12.50 1.86 -5.51
CA ARG A 42 -13.90 1.79 -5.03
C ARG A 42 -14.86 1.48 -6.18
N THR A 43 -14.66 2.10 -7.33
CA THR A 43 -15.45 1.84 -8.53
C THR A 43 -15.27 0.40 -9.00
N VAL A 44 -14.04 -0.12 -8.98
CA VAL A 44 -13.77 -1.54 -9.30
C VAL A 44 -14.54 -2.46 -8.35
N ILE A 45 -14.45 -2.24 -7.03
CA ILE A 45 -15.18 -3.04 -6.03
C ILE A 45 -16.70 -2.97 -6.27
N ASN A 46 -17.25 -1.78 -6.49
CA ASN A 46 -18.69 -1.57 -6.64
C ASN A 46 -19.30 -2.24 -7.89
N LYS A 47 -18.51 -2.62 -8.89
CA LYS A 47 -19.00 -3.45 -10.01
C LYS A 47 -19.44 -4.84 -9.54
N TYR A 48 -18.84 -5.37 -8.49
CA TYR A 48 -19.03 -6.73 -8.00
C TYR A 48 -19.78 -6.79 -6.68
N LEU A 49 -19.59 -5.81 -5.78
CA LEU A 49 -20.17 -5.78 -4.44
C LEU A 49 -21.68 -5.49 -4.50
N LYS A 50 -22.48 -6.35 -3.85
CA LYS A 50 -23.93 -6.18 -3.69
C LYS A 50 -24.30 -6.22 -2.21
N ASN A 51 -25.35 -5.50 -1.81
CA ASN A 51 -25.76 -5.36 -0.40
C ASN A 51 -26.10 -6.68 0.32
N ASN A 52 -26.43 -7.73 -0.40
CA ASN A 52 -26.75 -9.05 0.16
C ASN A 52 -25.54 -9.99 0.27
N MET A 53 -24.35 -9.53 -0.10
CA MET A 53 -23.10 -10.31 -0.05
C MET A 53 -22.45 -10.21 1.33
N LYS A 54 -21.69 -11.26 1.71
CA LYS A 54 -20.76 -11.23 2.82
C LYS A 54 -19.40 -10.73 2.33
N LEU A 55 -18.98 -9.57 2.84
CA LEU A 55 -17.71 -8.91 2.52
C LEU A 55 -16.68 -9.19 3.62
N LEU A 56 -15.45 -9.52 3.22
CA LEU A 56 -14.26 -9.40 4.05
C LEU A 56 -13.32 -8.34 3.46
N ASP A 57 -12.87 -7.40 4.30
CA ASP A 57 -11.78 -6.49 3.96
C ASP A 57 -10.52 -6.89 4.74
N MET A 58 -9.44 -7.19 4.02
CA MET A 58 -8.18 -7.68 4.59
C MET A 58 -7.16 -6.57 4.66
N GLU A 59 -6.41 -6.51 5.77
CA GLU A 59 -5.43 -5.45 6.06
C GLU A 59 -6.10 -4.07 5.96
N THR A 60 -7.19 -3.92 6.74
CA THR A 60 -8.16 -2.82 6.60
C THR A 60 -7.60 -1.45 7.04
N GLY A 61 -6.41 -1.41 7.64
CA GLY A 61 -5.83 -0.20 8.22
C GLY A 61 -6.70 0.33 9.36
N GLY A 62 -7.09 1.59 9.30
CA GLY A 62 -8.04 2.18 10.28
C GLY A 62 -9.51 1.90 9.98
N GLY A 63 -9.81 1.24 8.86
CA GLY A 63 -11.18 0.93 8.44
C GLY A 63 -11.85 2.05 7.62
N GLU A 64 -11.19 3.17 7.37
CA GLU A 64 -11.78 4.33 6.67
C GLU A 64 -12.24 3.97 5.27
N PHE A 65 -11.39 3.24 4.53
CA PHE A 65 -11.73 2.79 3.18
C PHE A 65 -12.90 1.81 3.20
N LEU A 66 -12.88 0.82 4.07
CA LEU A 66 -13.98 -0.14 4.26
C LEU A 66 -15.30 0.58 4.56
N LEU A 67 -15.29 1.51 5.52
CA LEU A 67 -16.47 2.29 5.89
C LEU A 67 -17.00 3.12 4.72
N SER A 68 -16.12 3.59 3.85
CA SER A 68 -16.48 4.39 2.67
C SER A 68 -17.21 3.59 1.57
N LEU A 69 -17.17 2.25 1.60
CA LEU A 69 -17.94 1.38 0.70
C LEU A 69 -19.43 1.37 1.03
N ASN A 70 -19.82 1.85 2.21
CA ASN A 70 -21.20 1.91 2.70
C ASN A 70 -21.94 0.55 2.68
N HIS A 71 -21.21 -0.56 2.78
CA HIS A 71 -21.81 -1.90 2.82
C HIS A 71 -22.54 -2.16 4.15
N PRO A 72 -23.62 -2.99 4.18
CA PRO A 72 -24.33 -3.34 5.41
C PRO A 72 -23.40 -3.93 6.47
N LYS A 73 -23.33 -3.30 7.64
CA LYS A 73 -22.35 -3.61 8.68
C LYS A 73 -22.41 -5.06 9.19
N HIS A 74 -23.62 -5.61 9.32
CA HIS A 74 -23.87 -7.00 9.74
C HIS A 74 -23.43 -8.06 8.72
N SER A 75 -23.11 -7.66 7.48
CA SER A 75 -22.59 -8.50 6.41
C SER A 75 -21.14 -8.18 6.06
N THR A 76 -20.47 -7.36 6.90
CA THR A 76 -19.11 -6.91 6.72
C THR A 76 -18.23 -7.51 7.80
N SER A 77 -17.11 -8.10 7.39
CA SER A 77 -16.01 -8.53 8.26
C SER A 77 -14.72 -7.79 7.87
N ALA A 78 -13.80 -7.67 8.81
CA ALA A 78 -12.48 -7.08 8.57
C ALA A 78 -11.40 -7.80 9.38
N ILE A 79 -10.18 -7.84 8.84
CA ILE A 79 -8.97 -8.25 9.57
C ILE A 79 -7.90 -7.17 9.48
N GLU A 80 -7.04 -7.15 10.50
CA GLU A 80 -5.85 -6.31 10.59
C GLU A 80 -4.85 -6.96 11.55
N GLY A 81 -3.57 -6.99 11.19
CA GLY A 81 -2.49 -7.58 12.01
C GLY A 81 -1.62 -6.54 12.72
N TYR A 82 -1.48 -5.34 12.18
CA TYR A 82 -0.64 -4.30 12.77
C TYR A 82 -1.27 -3.71 14.04
N GLN A 83 -0.66 -3.95 15.20
CA GLN A 83 -1.23 -3.66 16.53
C GLN A 83 -1.83 -2.24 16.70
N PRO A 84 -1.19 -1.14 16.25
CA PRO A 84 -1.79 0.19 16.35
C PRO A 84 -3.12 0.30 15.59
N ASN A 85 -3.22 -0.32 14.42
CA ASN A 85 -4.46 -0.36 13.63
C ASN A 85 -5.49 -1.30 14.24
N VAL A 86 -5.07 -2.44 14.81
CA VAL A 86 -5.94 -3.37 15.53
C VAL A 86 -6.70 -2.65 16.65
N GLU A 87 -5.98 -1.86 17.47
CA GLU A 87 -6.61 -1.11 18.55
C GLU A 87 -7.56 -0.01 18.06
N LEU A 88 -7.25 0.59 16.91
CA LEU A 88 -8.14 1.55 16.24
C LEU A 88 -9.39 0.85 15.70
N CYS A 89 -9.24 -0.27 14.99
CA CYS A 89 -10.34 -1.06 14.45
C CYS A 89 -11.29 -1.56 15.55
N LYS A 90 -10.76 -2.04 16.68
CA LYS A 90 -11.58 -2.43 17.84
C LYS A 90 -12.47 -1.28 18.33
N LYS A 91 -11.96 -0.05 18.31
CA LYS A 91 -12.71 1.16 18.74
C LYS A 91 -13.71 1.64 17.68
N VAL A 92 -13.39 1.50 16.41
CA VAL A 92 -14.17 2.08 15.30
C VAL A 92 -15.14 1.08 14.69
N LEU A 93 -14.70 -0.16 14.41
CA LEU A 93 -15.50 -1.13 13.64
C LEU A 93 -16.43 -1.97 14.51
N LEU A 94 -15.97 -2.46 15.67
CA LEU A 94 -16.79 -3.30 16.54
C LEU A 94 -18.08 -2.60 17.02
N PRO A 95 -18.09 -1.32 17.45
CA PRO A 95 -19.30 -0.64 17.86
C PRO A 95 -20.34 -0.48 16.72
N LEU A 96 -19.89 -0.54 15.46
CA LEU A 96 -20.75 -0.48 14.30
C LEU A 96 -21.37 -1.84 13.93
N GLY A 97 -20.99 -2.93 14.62
CA GLY A 97 -21.45 -4.28 14.35
C GLY A 97 -20.74 -4.98 13.19
N ILE A 98 -19.56 -4.51 12.81
CA ILE A 98 -18.65 -5.18 11.86
C ILE A 98 -17.91 -6.30 12.60
N ASP A 99 -17.86 -7.51 12.01
CA ASP A 99 -17.09 -8.65 12.56
C ASP A 99 -15.60 -8.43 12.33
N PHE A 100 -14.96 -7.72 13.26
CA PHE A 100 -13.51 -7.47 13.23
C PHE A 100 -12.73 -8.53 13.98
N LYS A 101 -11.67 -9.04 13.35
CA LYS A 101 -10.74 -10.00 13.97
C LYS A 101 -9.29 -9.58 13.76
N GLU A 102 -8.48 -9.77 14.79
CA GLU A 102 -7.04 -9.58 14.74
C GLU A 102 -6.41 -10.80 14.03
N ALA A 103 -5.85 -10.58 12.84
CA ALA A 103 -5.19 -11.60 12.03
C ALA A 103 -4.36 -10.96 10.93
N ASP A 104 -3.27 -11.62 10.54
CA ASP A 104 -2.46 -11.28 9.38
C ASP A 104 -3.00 -11.95 8.12
N GLY A 105 -3.00 -11.22 6.99
CA GLY A 105 -3.62 -11.67 5.74
C GLY A 105 -2.89 -12.83 5.04
N ASP A 106 -1.60 -13.02 5.32
CA ASP A 106 -0.78 -14.12 4.80
C ASP A 106 -0.82 -15.39 5.66
N GLU A 107 -1.45 -15.34 6.83
CA GLU A 107 -1.64 -16.47 7.73
C GLU A 107 -2.99 -17.16 7.52
N LYS A 108 -3.30 -18.11 8.41
CA LYS A 108 -4.60 -18.78 8.42
C LYS A 108 -5.70 -17.82 8.88
N LEU A 109 -6.64 -17.58 8.00
CA LEU A 109 -7.77 -16.67 8.28
C LEU A 109 -8.74 -17.27 9.32
N PRO A 110 -9.18 -16.50 10.33
CA PRO A 110 -10.04 -16.98 11.43
C PRO A 110 -11.54 -17.06 11.01
N PHE A 111 -11.79 -17.59 9.82
CA PHE A 111 -13.14 -17.75 9.25
C PHE A 111 -13.35 -19.16 8.72
N GLU A 112 -14.63 -19.56 8.62
CA GLU A 112 -15.05 -20.84 8.07
C GLU A 112 -14.81 -20.93 6.56
N ASN A 113 -14.79 -22.16 6.04
CA ASN A 113 -14.72 -22.40 4.60
C ASN A 113 -15.97 -21.85 3.92
N GLU A 114 -15.80 -21.33 2.71
CA GLU A 114 -16.91 -20.90 1.84
C GLU A 114 -17.87 -19.92 2.50
N TYR A 115 -17.33 -18.98 3.26
CA TYR A 115 -18.13 -18.03 4.04
C TYR A 115 -18.38 -16.71 3.30
N PHE A 116 -17.40 -16.18 2.56
CA PHE A 116 -17.48 -14.89 1.91
C PHE A 116 -17.91 -14.96 0.45
N ASP A 117 -18.69 -13.99 0.01
CA ASP A 117 -19.05 -13.79 -1.39
C ASP A 117 -17.99 -12.93 -2.10
N ILE A 118 -17.37 -11.99 -1.37
CA ILE A 118 -16.38 -11.07 -1.87
C ILE A 118 -15.32 -10.76 -0.80
N ILE A 119 -14.06 -10.71 -1.21
CA ILE A 119 -12.93 -10.30 -0.39
C ILE A 119 -12.21 -9.14 -1.07
N THR A 120 -11.93 -8.09 -0.31
CA THR A 120 -11.12 -6.95 -0.73
C THR A 120 -9.80 -6.90 0.04
N ASN A 121 -8.74 -6.45 -0.62
CA ASN A 121 -7.43 -6.25 -0.01
C ASN A 121 -6.76 -5.06 -0.70
N ARG A 122 -6.16 -4.16 0.07
CA ARG A 122 -5.48 -2.98 -0.47
C ARG A 122 -4.13 -2.77 0.18
N HIS A 123 -3.06 -2.97 -0.61
CA HIS A 123 -1.67 -2.79 -0.21
C HIS A 123 -1.23 -3.69 0.97
N GLY A 124 -1.93 -4.80 1.20
CA GLY A 124 -1.63 -5.74 2.26
C GLY A 124 -1.29 -7.14 1.76
N ALA A 125 -0.69 -7.95 2.62
CA ALA A 125 -0.38 -9.35 2.33
C ALA A 125 -1.65 -10.20 2.21
N TYR A 126 -1.55 -11.31 1.48
CA TYR A 126 -2.61 -12.31 1.38
C TYR A 126 -2.06 -13.69 1.02
N ASN A 127 -2.73 -14.72 1.50
CA ASN A 127 -2.46 -16.11 1.14
C ASN A 127 -3.55 -16.64 0.20
N VAL A 128 -3.20 -16.93 -1.06
CA VAL A 128 -4.18 -17.34 -2.08
C VAL A 128 -4.91 -18.64 -1.71
N THR A 129 -4.23 -19.57 -1.02
CA THR A 129 -4.86 -20.81 -0.54
C THR A 129 -5.95 -20.52 0.49
N GLU A 130 -5.71 -19.59 1.42
CA GLU A 130 -6.70 -19.17 2.40
C GLU A 130 -7.84 -18.37 1.78
N LEU A 131 -7.53 -17.47 0.83
CA LEU A 131 -8.58 -16.79 0.04
C LEU A 131 -9.50 -17.82 -0.61
N LYS A 132 -8.93 -18.83 -1.28
CA LYS A 132 -9.72 -19.91 -1.90
C LYS A 132 -10.54 -20.69 -0.89
N ARG A 133 -10.00 -20.94 0.30
CA ARG A 133 -10.71 -21.67 1.36
C ARG A 133 -11.92 -20.91 1.87
N VAL A 134 -11.78 -19.62 2.18
CA VAL A 134 -12.84 -18.82 2.81
C VAL A 134 -13.85 -18.23 1.82
N LEU A 135 -13.48 -18.08 0.53
CA LEU A 135 -14.42 -17.69 -0.52
C LEU A 135 -15.38 -18.82 -0.87
N LYS A 136 -16.62 -18.50 -1.08
CA LYS A 136 -17.60 -19.38 -1.71
C LYS A 136 -17.20 -19.71 -3.14
N LYS A 137 -17.81 -20.76 -3.70
CA LYS A 137 -17.75 -20.98 -5.15
C LYS A 137 -18.32 -19.75 -5.87
N ASP A 138 -17.70 -19.36 -6.97
CA ASP A 138 -17.99 -18.13 -7.72
C ASP A 138 -17.74 -16.82 -6.93
N GLY A 139 -17.13 -16.90 -5.74
CA GLY A 139 -16.76 -15.73 -4.94
C GLY A 139 -15.64 -14.91 -5.57
N ILE A 140 -15.61 -13.62 -5.27
CA ILE A 140 -14.73 -12.63 -5.93
C ILE A 140 -13.65 -12.18 -4.95
N PHE A 141 -12.39 -12.21 -5.39
CA PHE A 141 -11.25 -11.55 -4.74
C PHE A 141 -10.84 -10.31 -5.54
N ILE A 142 -10.72 -9.18 -4.88
CA ILE A 142 -10.30 -7.90 -5.48
C ILE A 142 -9.14 -7.35 -4.68
N THR A 143 -7.99 -7.18 -5.33
CA THR A 143 -6.82 -6.60 -4.67
C THR A 143 -6.23 -5.45 -5.48
N GLN A 144 -5.70 -4.44 -4.79
CA GLN A 144 -4.82 -3.42 -5.33
C GLN A 144 -3.50 -3.47 -4.57
N GLN A 145 -2.39 -3.47 -5.28
CA GLN A 145 -1.07 -3.68 -4.70
C GLN A 145 -0.06 -2.62 -5.12
N VAL A 146 0.97 -2.47 -4.30
CA VAL A 146 2.21 -1.80 -4.64
C VAL A 146 3.06 -2.77 -5.45
N GLY A 147 3.54 -2.33 -6.60
CA GLY A 147 4.38 -3.17 -7.47
C GLY A 147 5.88 -3.08 -7.13
N ALA A 148 6.65 -4.01 -7.67
CA ALA A 148 8.07 -4.19 -7.37
C ALA A 148 8.96 -2.98 -7.72
N GLU A 149 8.54 -2.15 -8.68
CA GLU A 149 9.31 -0.98 -9.12
C GLU A 149 8.84 0.33 -8.47
N ASN A 150 8.06 0.25 -7.39
CA ASN A 150 7.64 1.45 -6.66
C ASN A 150 8.85 2.21 -6.12
N ASP A 151 8.87 3.54 -6.34
CA ASP A 151 9.91 4.48 -5.89
C ASP A 151 11.35 4.13 -6.34
N ARG A 152 11.51 3.22 -7.30
CA ARG A 152 12.81 2.65 -7.65
C ARG A 152 13.85 3.70 -8.06
N GLU A 153 13.47 4.71 -8.82
CA GLU A 153 14.36 5.79 -9.23
C GLU A 153 14.86 6.59 -8.03
N LEU A 154 14.00 6.85 -7.04
CA LEU A 154 14.38 7.56 -5.81
C LEU A 154 15.31 6.71 -4.94
N VAL A 155 15.02 5.41 -4.84
CA VAL A 155 15.89 4.44 -4.16
C VAL A 155 17.28 4.43 -4.81
N GLU A 156 17.38 4.36 -6.13
CA GLU A 156 18.65 4.35 -6.85
C GLU A 156 19.45 5.65 -6.69
N MET A 157 18.78 6.78 -6.57
CA MET A 157 19.42 8.07 -6.30
C MET A 157 20.00 8.12 -4.89
N LEU A 158 19.25 7.69 -3.89
CA LEU A 158 19.67 7.74 -2.49
C LEU A 158 20.60 6.58 -2.12
N LEU A 159 20.32 5.38 -2.62
CA LEU A 159 20.99 4.12 -2.29
C LEU A 159 21.56 3.44 -3.55
N PRO A 160 22.50 4.05 -4.29
CA PRO A 160 22.94 3.56 -5.62
C PRO A 160 23.60 2.17 -5.59
N LYS A 161 24.01 1.69 -4.41
CA LYS A 161 24.57 0.36 -4.20
C LYS A 161 23.51 -0.70 -3.91
N TYR A 162 22.32 -0.30 -3.53
CA TYR A 162 21.22 -1.18 -3.24
C TYR A 162 20.51 -1.56 -4.54
N LYS A 163 20.59 -2.84 -4.92
CA LYS A 163 20.06 -3.36 -6.19
C LYS A 163 18.90 -4.35 -5.99
N ASP A 164 18.67 -4.76 -4.76
CA ASP A 164 17.59 -5.69 -4.47
C ASP A 164 16.22 -5.01 -4.61
N LEU A 165 15.24 -5.77 -5.02
CA LEU A 165 13.84 -5.37 -5.02
C LEU A 165 13.19 -6.00 -3.79
N PRO A 166 12.68 -5.22 -2.83
CA PRO A 166 12.08 -5.76 -1.60
C PRO A 166 10.95 -6.75 -1.90
N TYR A 167 10.22 -6.50 -2.97
CA TYR A 167 9.06 -7.29 -3.40
C TYR A 167 9.24 -7.74 -4.86
N ALA A 168 10.34 -8.46 -5.15
CA ALA A 168 10.72 -8.85 -6.52
C ALA A 168 9.64 -9.63 -7.29
N GLU A 169 8.67 -10.23 -6.60
CA GLU A 169 7.56 -10.96 -7.20
C GLU A 169 6.27 -10.15 -7.34
N HIS A 170 6.28 -8.85 -6.94
CA HIS A 170 5.11 -7.99 -7.02
C HIS A 170 4.96 -7.32 -8.39
N TYR A 171 4.87 -8.14 -9.45
CA TYR A 171 4.47 -7.71 -10.79
C TYR A 171 3.09 -8.28 -11.12
N LEU A 172 2.29 -7.51 -11.86
CA LEU A 172 0.93 -7.90 -12.23
C LEU A 172 0.88 -9.30 -12.87
N ASN A 173 1.74 -9.56 -13.85
CA ASN A 173 1.76 -10.84 -14.55
C ASN A 173 2.10 -12.03 -13.65
N ILE A 174 3.03 -11.85 -12.69
CA ILE A 174 3.40 -12.88 -11.72
C ILE A 174 2.22 -13.16 -10.78
N LYS A 175 1.60 -12.12 -10.23
CA LYS A 175 0.45 -12.27 -9.32
C LYS A 175 -0.80 -12.80 -10.02
N GLN A 176 -1.04 -12.45 -11.27
CA GLN A 176 -2.10 -13.05 -12.07
C GLN A 176 -1.87 -14.57 -12.28
N GLN A 177 -0.64 -14.96 -12.60
CA GLN A 177 -0.30 -16.37 -12.75
C GLN A 177 -0.52 -17.14 -11.43
N GLU A 178 0.02 -16.63 -10.31
CA GLU A 178 -0.14 -17.21 -8.98
C GLU A 178 -1.63 -17.45 -8.64
N ILE A 179 -2.47 -16.42 -8.80
CA ILE A 179 -3.90 -16.48 -8.51
C ILE A 179 -4.60 -17.46 -9.46
N SER A 180 -4.26 -17.47 -10.74
CA SER A 180 -4.86 -18.38 -11.73
C SER A 180 -4.50 -19.84 -11.48
N GLU A 181 -3.25 -20.14 -11.13
CA GLU A 181 -2.78 -21.49 -10.81
C GLU A 181 -3.47 -22.07 -9.57
N GLN A 182 -3.93 -21.19 -8.66
CA GLN A 182 -4.71 -21.59 -7.49
C GLN A 182 -6.21 -21.75 -7.76
N GLY A 183 -6.66 -21.62 -9.01
CA GLY A 183 -8.05 -21.87 -9.43
C GLY A 183 -8.94 -20.64 -9.33
N PHE A 184 -8.42 -19.51 -9.76
CA PHE A 184 -9.21 -18.30 -10.00
C PHE A 184 -9.18 -17.94 -11.49
N GLU A 185 -10.31 -17.51 -11.99
CA GLU A 185 -10.44 -16.85 -13.29
C GLU A 185 -10.18 -15.35 -13.11
N ILE A 186 -9.24 -14.77 -13.84
CA ILE A 186 -8.99 -13.34 -13.83
C ILE A 186 -10.05 -12.63 -14.67
N LEU A 187 -10.89 -11.82 -14.06
CA LEU A 187 -11.97 -11.08 -14.72
C LEU A 187 -11.52 -9.73 -15.27
N GLU A 188 -10.74 -8.99 -14.49
CA GLU A 188 -10.10 -7.75 -14.93
C GLU A 188 -8.85 -7.47 -14.12
N SER A 189 -7.98 -6.65 -14.67
CA SER A 189 -6.75 -6.20 -14.03
C SER A 189 -6.24 -4.94 -14.71
N GLY A 190 -5.32 -4.25 -14.06
CA GLY A 190 -4.62 -3.11 -14.62
C GLY A 190 -3.34 -2.83 -13.86
N GLU A 191 -2.38 -2.24 -14.56
CA GLU A 191 -1.08 -1.84 -14.01
C GLU A 191 -0.74 -0.43 -14.48
N THR A 192 -0.08 0.33 -13.64
CA THR A 192 0.31 1.71 -13.96
C THR A 192 1.57 2.11 -13.23
N PHE A 193 2.29 3.03 -13.87
CA PHE A 193 3.44 3.73 -13.31
C PHE A 193 3.12 5.23 -13.39
N GLN A 194 2.91 5.88 -12.24
CA GLN A 194 2.58 7.29 -12.16
C GLN A 194 3.70 8.07 -11.50
N PRO A 195 3.92 9.35 -11.84
CA PRO A 195 4.98 10.14 -11.26
C PRO A 195 4.74 10.43 -9.78
N ILE A 196 5.83 10.37 -8.99
CA ILE A 196 5.94 10.97 -7.68
C ILE A 196 7.07 12.00 -7.72
N LYS A 197 6.86 13.17 -7.14
CA LYS A 197 7.81 14.29 -7.18
C LYS A 197 8.03 14.84 -5.80
N PHE A 198 9.27 15.14 -5.47
CA PHE A 198 9.64 15.86 -4.25
C PHE A 198 10.22 17.22 -4.62
N PHE A 199 9.69 18.27 -4.02
CA PHE A 199 10.06 19.67 -4.28
C PHE A 199 11.16 20.18 -3.36
N ASP A 200 11.48 19.44 -2.31
CA ASP A 200 12.65 19.63 -1.47
C ASP A 200 13.21 18.31 -0.94
N THR A 201 14.51 18.32 -0.70
CA THR A 201 15.25 17.13 -0.25
C THR A 201 14.83 16.68 1.15
N GLY A 202 14.41 17.59 2.02
CA GLY A 202 13.95 17.27 3.37
C GLY A 202 12.68 16.43 3.36
N ALA A 203 11.74 16.73 2.46
CA ALA A 203 10.54 15.92 2.27
C ALA A 203 10.88 14.50 1.82
N LEU A 204 11.84 14.33 0.91
CA LEU A 204 12.32 13.01 0.49
C LEU A 204 13.04 12.27 1.62
N VAL A 205 13.82 12.96 2.45
CA VAL A 205 14.46 12.37 3.64
C VAL A 205 13.41 11.83 4.61
N TRP A 206 12.38 12.63 4.92
CA TRP A 206 11.29 12.21 5.77
C TRP A 206 10.56 10.98 5.19
N PHE A 207 10.23 11.03 3.92
CA PHE A 207 9.57 9.94 3.20
C PHE A 207 10.39 8.65 3.24
N ALA A 208 11.69 8.72 2.89
CA ALA A 208 12.57 7.56 2.89
C ALA A 208 12.75 6.93 4.28
N LYS A 209 12.60 7.71 5.36
CA LYS A 209 12.61 7.18 6.73
C LYS A 209 11.30 6.53 7.13
N ILE A 210 10.18 6.95 6.56
CA ILE A 210 8.87 6.35 6.84
C ILE A 210 8.74 4.98 6.15
N ILE A 211 9.19 4.85 4.92
CA ILE A 211 9.08 3.62 4.13
C ILE A 211 10.42 2.86 4.09
N GLU A 212 10.91 2.49 5.27
CA GLU A 212 12.23 1.86 5.45
C GLU A 212 12.39 0.54 4.68
N TRP A 213 11.32 -0.17 4.36
CA TRP A 213 11.36 -1.39 3.56
C TRP A 213 11.76 -1.13 2.09
N GLU A 214 11.50 0.07 1.56
CA GLU A 214 11.98 0.47 0.23
C GLU A 214 13.36 1.14 0.29
N PHE A 215 13.64 1.89 1.38
CA PHE A 215 14.91 2.58 1.61
C PHE A 215 15.69 1.98 2.79
N PRO A 216 16.13 0.71 2.69
CA PRO A 216 16.73 0.00 3.81
C PRO A 216 18.04 0.66 4.26
N ASN A 217 18.18 0.82 5.59
CA ASN A 217 19.36 1.43 6.22
C ASN A 217 19.67 2.86 5.74
N PHE A 218 18.70 3.56 5.16
CA PHE A 218 18.88 4.96 4.80
C PHE A 218 19.10 5.80 6.07
N SER A 219 20.11 6.70 5.99
CA SER A 219 20.28 7.78 6.95
C SER A 219 20.93 8.98 6.27
N VAL A 220 20.67 10.17 6.79
CA VAL A 220 21.26 11.42 6.29
C VAL A 220 22.79 11.37 6.33
N GLU A 221 23.36 10.86 7.43
CA GLU A 221 24.81 10.80 7.56
C GLU A 221 25.48 9.84 6.58
N SER A 222 24.88 8.65 6.40
CA SER A 222 25.45 7.61 5.53
C SER A 222 25.32 7.93 4.05
N HIS A 223 24.34 8.77 3.65
CA HIS A 223 24.00 9.05 2.26
C HIS A 223 24.08 10.54 1.91
N LEU A 224 24.83 11.32 2.69
CA LEU A 224 24.90 12.77 2.58
C LEU A 224 25.33 13.26 1.17
N ASP A 225 26.30 12.60 0.54
CA ASP A 225 26.74 12.98 -0.81
C ASP A 225 25.63 12.75 -1.87
N ASN A 226 24.78 11.75 -1.69
CA ASN A 226 23.66 11.49 -2.58
C ASN A 226 22.54 12.50 -2.36
N LEU A 227 22.29 12.90 -1.11
CA LEU A 227 21.34 13.97 -0.79
C LEU A 227 21.76 15.31 -1.40
N TYR A 228 23.08 15.63 -1.43
CA TYR A 228 23.53 16.84 -2.14
C TYR A 228 23.28 16.77 -3.64
N LYS A 229 23.43 15.61 -4.28
CA LYS A 229 23.07 15.43 -5.70
C LYS A 229 21.57 15.61 -5.95
N VAL A 230 20.74 15.05 -5.09
CA VAL A 230 19.28 15.25 -5.13
C VAL A 230 18.94 16.73 -5.00
N GLN A 231 19.59 17.44 -4.06
CA GLN A 231 19.40 18.88 -3.89
C GLN A 231 19.76 19.65 -5.15
N GLU A 232 20.88 19.33 -5.80
CA GLU A 232 21.31 19.94 -7.08
C GLU A 232 20.28 19.71 -8.20
N ILE A 233 19.68 18.51 -8.26
CA ILE A 233 18.60 18.19 -9.20
C ILE A 233 17.38 19.07 -8.93
N ILE A 234 16.95 19.18 -7.68
CA ILE A 234 15.79 20.01 -7.29
C ILE A 234 16.05 21.48 -7.57
N GLU A 235 17.24 22.01 -7.26
CA GLU A 235 17.60 23.40 -7.56
C GLU A 235 17.58 23.68 -9.08
N SER A 236 17.94 22.69 -9.89
CA SER A 236 18.01 22.86 -11.36
C SER A 236 16.65 22.64 -12.04
N ASN A 237 15.85 21.69 -11.56
CA ASN A 237 14.67 21.20 -12.25
C ASN A 237 13.34 21.54 -11.51
N GLY A 238 13.43 22.05 -10.28
CA GLY A 238 12.28 22.34 -9.42
C GLY A 238 11.78 21.14 -8.63
N ALA A 239 12.16 19.92 -9.00
CA ALA A 239 11.79 18.69 -8.30
C ALA A 239 12.77 17.55 -8.61
N VAL A 240 12.80 16.54 -7.75
CA VAL A 240 13.28 15.20 -8.08
C VAL A 240 12.08 14.28 -8.29
N GLU A 241 12.17 13.39 -9.27
CA GLU A 241 11.05 12.55 -9.71
C GLU A 241 11.40 11.07 -9.59
N GLY A 242 10.40 10.27 -9.20
CA GLY A 242 10.35 8.83 -9.28
C GLY A 242 9.01 8.38 -9.83
N ARG A 243 8.72 7.09 -9.74
CA ARG A 243 7.42 6.53 -10.14
C ARG A 243 6.85 5.66 -9.04
N ILE A 244 5.58 5.82 -8.75
CA ILE A 244 4.80 4.82 -8.05
C ILE A 244 4.43 3.70 -9.02
N HIS A 245 4.47 2.46 -8.55
CA HIS A 245 4.01 1.29 -9.28
C HIS A 245 2.80 0.70 -8.57
N ARG A 246 1.67 0.65 -9.26
CA ARG A 246 0.41 0.10 -8.73
C ARG A 246 -0.19 -0.87 -9.72
N PHE A 247 -0.83 -1.92 -9.21
CA PHE A 247 -1.67 -2.80 -10.01
C PHE A 247 -2.90 -3.26 -9.23
N TYR A 248 -3.92 -3.70 -9.94
CA TYR A 248 -5.07 -4.37 -9.33
C TYR A 248 -5.42 -5.64 -10.09
N ILE A 249 -6.08 -6.56 -9.39
CA ILE A 249 -6.57 -7.82 -9.93
C ILE A 249 -7.97 -8.07 -9.37
N VAL A 250 -8.87 -8.52 -10.24
CA VAL A 250 -10.16 -9.10 -9.86
C VAL A 250 -10.15 -10.55 -10.29
N GLY A 251 -10.19 -11.46 -9.32
CA GLY A 251 -10.21 -12.91 -9.52
C GLY A 251 -11.51 -13.52 -9.05
N LYS A 252 -12.09 -14.43 -9.82
CA LYS A 252 -13.27 -15.22 -9.47
C LYS A 252 -12.85 -16.65 -9.16
N LYS A 253 -13.21 -17.17 -7.98
CA LYS A 253 -13.00 -18.59 -7.62
C LYS A 253 -13.83 -19.51 -8.52
N ILE A 254 -13.16 -20.47 -9.20
CA ILE A 254 -13.79 -21.46 -10.07
C ILE A 254 -14.13 -22.75 -9.28
#